data_424faaa9172f087865eb3f0cd80da98e
#
_entry.id   424faaa9172f087865eb3f0cd80da98e
#
_cell.length_a   1.000
_cell.length_b   1.000
_cell.length_c   1.000
_cell.angle_alpha   90.00
_cell.angle_beta   90.00
_cell.angle_gamma   90.00
#
_symmetry.space_group_name_H-M   'P 1'
#
loop_
_entity.id
_entity.type
_entity.pdbx_description
1 polymer ?
#
loop_
_entity_poly.entity_id
_entity_poly.type
_entity_poly.pdbx_seq_one_letter_code
_entity_poly.pdbx_strand_id
1 'polypeptide(L)'
;MSDERFQVFDSLQRHNTRLRDSTRLGNGVGLASWYNEQDLIDLENADHHTLSLYIADGYQSYFKSTDGWHNGGGPDRLCLMPRQYASTWNIRGPLSFVHLYFT
;
A
#
# COMPACT_ATOMS: atom_id res chain seq x y z
N MET A 1 -17.05 -13.42 -9.36
CA MET A 1 -16.29 -12.20 -9.35
C MET A 1 -16.47 -11.48 -8.05
N SER A 2 -15.43 -10.96 -7.56
CA SER A 2 -15.53 -10.24 -6.32
C SER A 2 -15.93 -8.81 -6.54
N ASP A 3 -16.88 -8.35 -5.79
CA ASP A 3 -17.26 -6.97 -5.78
C ASP A 3 -16.59 -6.21 -4.67
N GLU A 4 -15.89 -6.91 -3.81
CA GLU A 4 -15.20 -6.26 -2.71
C GLU A 4 -13.86 -5.77 -3.19
N ARG A 5 -13.89 -4.60 -3.75
CA ARG A 5 -12.70 -3.92 -4.19
C ARG A 5 -12.30 -2.92 -3.15
N PHE A 6 -11.07 -3.03 -2.75
CA PHE A 6 -10.50 -2.03 -1.86
C PHE A 6 -9.89 -0.93 -2.70
N GLN A 7 -10.17 0.31 -2.36
CA GLN A 7 -9.73 1.46 -3.15
C GLN A 7 -8.23 1.50 -3.31
N VAL A 8 -7.49 1.19 -2.25
CA VAL A 8 -6.02 1.14 -2.31
C VAL A 8 -5.56 0.07 -3.28
N PHE A 9 -6.21 -1.11 -3.26
CA PHE A 9 -5.89 -2.19 -4.19
C PHE A 9 -6.07 -1.74 -5.63
N ASP A 10 -7.20 -1.11 -5.93
CA ASP A 10 -7.48 -0.64 -7.29
C ASP A 10 -6.50 0.45 -7.72
N SER A 11 -6.15 1.35 -6.81
CA SER A 11 -5.19 2.41 -7.11
C SER A 11 -3.82 1.84 -7.45
N LEU A 12 -3.36 0.86 -6.69
CA LEU A 12 -2.08 0.23 -6.95
C LEU A 12 -2.06 -0.48 -8.29
N GLN A 13 -3.16 -1.14 -8.65
CA GLN A 13 -3.23 -1.83 -9.95
C GLN A 13 -3.17 -0.88 -11.14
N ARG A 14 -3.59 0.36 -10.97
CA ARG A 14 -3.56 1.36 -12.03
C ARG A 14 -2.22 2.07 -12.15
N HIS A 15 -1.29 1.78 -11.25
CA HIS A 15 0.02 2.40 -11.23
C HIS A 15 1.09 1.39 -11.65
N ASN A 16 2.34 1.73 -11.38
CA ASN A 16 3.48 0.87 -11.74
C ASN A 16 3.63 -0.32 -10.81
N THR A 17 2.76 -0.46 -9.84
CA THR A 17 2.83 -1.53 -8.87
C THR A 17 2.45 -2.86 -9.51
N ARG A 18 3.22 -3.89 -9.22
CA ARG A 18 2.94 -5.23 -9.72
C ARG A 18 2.32 -6.06 -8.62
N LEU A 19 1.15 -6.62 -8.91
CA LEU A 19 0.51 -7.56 -8.00
C LEU A 19 1.19 -8.91 -8.15
N ARG A 20 1.74 -9.42 -7.04
CA ARG A 20 2.38 -10.74 -7.03
C ARG A 20 1.40 -11.83 -6.65
N ASP A 21 0.55 -11.55 -5.67
CA ASP A 21 -0.42 -12.52 -5.20
C ASP A 21 -1.49 -11.79 -4.41
N SER A 22 -2.68 -12.37 -4.36
CA SER A 22 -3.75 -11.81 -3.55
C SER A 22 -4.71 -12.91 -3.15
N THR A 23 -5.36 -12.73 -2.01
CA THR A 23 -6.38 -13.65 -1.55
C THR A 23 -7.41 -12.92 -0.71
N ARG A 24 -8.59 -13.49 -0.64
CA ARG A 24 -9.63 -13.00 0.25
C ARG A 24 -9.68 -13.91 1.46
N LEU A 25 -9.65 -13.31 2.64
CA LEU A 25 -9.62 -14.07 3.89
C LEU A 25 -10.99 -14.17 4.54
N GLY A 26 -11.99 -13.48 3.98
CA GLY A 26 -13.35 -13.48 4.51
C GLY A 26 -14.06 -12.21 4.09
N ASN A 27 -15.26 -11.99 4.61
CA ASN A 27 -16.02 -10.80 4.28
C ASN A 27 -15.28 -9.56 4.76
N GLY A 28 -14.99 -8.66 3.83
CA GLY A 28 -14.36 -7.40 4.16
C GLY A 28 -12.87 -7.49 4.50
N VAL A 29 -12.23 -8.62 4.21
CA VAL A 29 -10.80 -8.80 4.50
C VAL A 29 -10.09 -9.34 3.27
N GLY A 30 -9.03 -8.67 2.86
CA GLY A 30 -8.22 -9.08 1.73
C GLY A 30 -6.73 -8.94 2.03
N LEU A 31 -5.93 -9.75 1.34
CA LEU A 31 -4.49 -9.74 1.49
C LEU A 31 -3.87 -9.70 0.10
N ALA A 32 -2.87 -8.85 -0.09
CA ALA A 32 -2.20 -8.73 -1.37
C ALA A 32 -0.70 -8.51 -1.18
N SER A 33 0.08 -9.13 -2.05
CA SER A 33 1.53 -8.96 -2.08
C SER A 33 1.89 -8.18 -3.34
N TRP A 34 2.68 -7.14 -3.17
CA TRP A 34 2.97 -6.16 -4.20
C TRP A 34 4.47 -5.94 -4.37
N TYR A 35 4.82 -5.46 -5.56
CA TYR A 35 6.17 -4.99 -5.85
C TYR A 35 6.10 -3.69 -6.63
N ASN A 36 6.96 -2.74 -6.29
CA ASN A 36 7.11 -1.50 -7.05
C ASN A 36 8.56 -1.06 -6.97
N GLU A 37 9.01 -0.26 -7.93
CA GLU A 37 10.37 0.26 -7.90
C GLU A 37 10.45 1.73 -8.30
N GLN A 38 9.37 2.27 -8.88
CA GLN A 38 9.34 3.68 -9.21
C GLN A 38 7.91 4.12 -9.41
N ASP A 39 7.43 5.03 -8.58
CA ASP A 39 6.08 5.53 -8.69
C ASP A 39 5.90 6.77 -7.81
N LEU A 40 4.93 7.58 -8.18
CA LEU A 40 4.38 8.62 -7.32
C LEU A 40 2.88 8.36 -7.26
N ILE A 41 2.38 8.03 -6.11
CA ILE A 41 1.02 7.54 -6.00
C ILE A 41 0.30 8.14 -4.80
N ASP A 42 -0.95 8.53 -5.02
CA ASP A 42 -1.87 8.93 -3.97
C ASP A 42 -2.76 7.75 -3.62
N LEU A 43 -2.84 7.44 -2.34
CA LEU A 43 -3.67 6.36 -1.85
C LEU A 43 -4.74 6.90 -0.91
N GLU A 44 -5.95 6.39 -1.07
CA GLU A 44 -7.06 6.76 -0.21
C GLU A 44 -7.71 5.50 0.35
N ASN A 45 -7.97 5.53 1.64
CA ASN A 45 -8.71 4.48 2.34
C ASN A 45 -10.10 4.98 2.68
N ALA A 46 -10.93 5.17 1.66
CA ALA A 46 -12.22 5.84 1.85
C ALA A 46 -13.13 5.06 2.80
N ASP A 47 -13.19 3.75 2.65
CA ASP A 47 -14.13 2.91 3.39
C ASP A 47 -13.48 1.64 3.96
N HIS A 48 -12.17 1.61 4.07
CA HIS A 48 -11.46 0.47 4.64
C HIS A 48 -10.15 0.89 5.26
N HIS A 49 -9.56 0.00 6.03
CA HIS A 49 -8.23 0.17 6.61
C HIS A 49 -7.21 -0.62 5.78
N THR A 50 -5.98 -0.16 5.78
CA THR A 50 -4.87 -0.88 5.16
C THR A 50 -3.72 -0.97 6.16
N LEU A 51 -3.26 -2.18 6.43
CA LEU A 51 -2.03 -2.40 7.18
C LEU A 51 -0.97 -2.82 6.17
N SER A 52 0.12 -2.07 6.11
CA SER A 52 1.19 -2.30 5.15
C SER A 52 2.43 -2.80 5.89
N LEU A 53 3.02 -3.88 5.36
CA LEU A 53 4.26 -4.44 5.88
C LEU A 53 5.29 -4.49 4.76
N TYR A 54 6.44 -3.87 4.95
CA TYR A 54 7.55 -3.97 4.03
C TYR A 54 8.25 -5.31 4.23
N ILE A 55 8.35 -6.09 3.15
CA ILE A 55 8.92 -7.43 3.19
C ILE A 55 10.39 -7.39 2.80
N ALA A 56 10.73 -6.67 1.73
CA ALA A 56 12.08 -6.58 1.23
C ALA A 56 12.32 -5.21 0.64
N ASP A 57 13.50 -4.67 0.85
CA ASP A 57 13.89 -3.37 0.33
C ASP A 57 13.02 -2.26 0.91
N GLY A 58 12.72 -1.22 0.14
CA GLY A 58 11.87 -0.12 0.58
C GLY A 58 12.65 1.04 1.19
N TYR A 59 13.98 1.01 1.14
CA TYR A 59 14.80 2.06 1.73
C TYR A 59 14.65 3.39 1.00
N GLN A 60 14.13 3.38 -0.22
CA GLN A 60 13.95 4.58 -1.03
C GLN A 60 12.46 4.88 -1.27
N SER A 61 11.63 4.57 -0.32
CA SER A 61 10.23 4.96 -0.36
C SER A 61 9.98 6.06 0.65
N TYR A 62 9.23 7.08 0.22
CA TYR A 62 9.01 8.30 1.00
C TYR A 62 7.53 8.60 1.03
N PHE A 63 7.05 9.05 2.18
CA PHE A 63 5.68 9.52 2.29
C PHE A 63 5.67 11.02 2.59
N LYS A 64 4.61 11.68 2.14
CA LYS A 64 4.49 13.12 2.29
C LYS A 64 3.73 13.48 3.56
N SER A 65 4.24 14.46 4.29
CA SER A 65 3.56 15.05 5.42
C SER A 65 3.51 16.56 5.26
N THR A 66 2.97 17.26 6.25
CA THR A 66 2.84 18.72 6.19
C THR A 66 4.19 19.42 6.15
N ASP A 67 5.25 18.81 6.67
CA ASP A 67 6.58 19.41 6.72
C ASP A 67 7.54 18.78 5.71
N GLY A 68 7.04 18.01 4.74
CA GLY A 68 7.84 17.48 3.66
C GLY A 68 7.80 15.97 3.54
N TRP A 69 8.81 15.43 2.88
CA TRP A 69 8.91 14.00 2.63
C TRP A 69 9.69 13.30 3.74
N HIS A 70 9.19 12.15 4.18
CA HIS A 70 9.83 11.33 5.20
C HIS A 70 10.10 9.94 4.65
N ASN A 71 11.24 9.37 5.01
CA ASN A 71 11.55 8.01 4.60
C ASN A 71 10.58 7.04 5.27
N GLY A 72 9.96 6.20 4.45
CA GLY A 72 8.91 5.29 4.91
C GLY A 72 9.41 3.98 5.47
N GLY A 73 10.66 3.64 5.24
CA GLY A 73 11.04 2.41 5.85
C GLY A 73 12.20 1.61 5.31
N GLY A 74 12.02 0.36 5.36
CA GLY A 74 12.88 -0.73 5.07
C GLY A 74 12.17 -1.98 5.52
N PRO A 75 12.82 -3.15 5.45
CA PRO A 75 12.17 -4.39 5.85
C PRO A 75 11.62 -4.33 7.27
N ASP A 76 10.51 -5.00 7.48
CA ASP A 76 9.80 -5.11 8.77
C ASP A 76 9.12 -3.83 9.23
N ARG A 77 9.07 -2.80 8.41
CA ARG A 77 8.31 -1.60 8.75
C ARG A 77 6.82 -1.85 8.54
N LEU A 78 6.05 -1.46 9.54
CA LEU A 78 4.61 -1.50 9.50
C LEU A 78 4.07 -0.09 9.37
N CYS A 79 3.03 0.06 8.58
CA CYS A 79 2.32 1.33 8.45
C CYS A 79 0.82 1.05 8.43
N LEU A 80 0.10 1.68 9.33
CA LEU A 80 -1.36 1.58 9.34
C LEU A 80 -1.94 2.81 8.67
N MET A 81 -2.73 2.57 7.63
CA MET A 81 -3.50 3.61 6.95
C MET A 81 -4.98 3.38 7.27
N PRO A 82 -5.52 4.10 8.26
CA PRO A 82 -6.89 3.86 8.70
C PRO A 82 -7.90 4.38 7.69
N ARG A 83 -9.15 3.97 7.91
CA ARG A 83 -10.27 4.46 7.12
C ARG A 83 -10.29 5.98 7.07
N GLN A 84 -10.57 6.53 5.90
CA GLN A 84 -10.61 7.97 5.62
C GLN A 84 -9.24 8.64 5.65
N TYR A 85 -8.19 7.84 5.63
CA TYR A 85 -6.83 8.35 5.57
C TYR A 85 -6.37 8.43 4.12
N ALA A 86 -5.75 9.54 3.76
CA ALA A 86 -5.14 9.72 2.45
C ALA A 86 -3.65 9.90 2.61
N SER A 87 -2.87 9.31 1.71
CA SER A 87 -1.42 9.40 1.76
C SER A 87 -0.84 9.51 0.36
N THR A 88 0.32 10.16 0.28
CA THR A 88 1.05 10.30 -0.97
C THR A 88 2.42 9.68 -0.79
N TRP A 89 2.81 8.81 -1.71
CA TRP A 89 4.04 8.05 -1.63
C TRP A 89 4.89 8.29 -2.88
N ASN A 90 6.18 8.46 -2.67
CA ASN A 90 7.17 8.53 -3.74
C ASN A 90 8.10 7.34 -3.57
N ILE A 91 8.01 6.40 -4.50
CA ILE A 91 8.80 5.17 -4.50
C ILE A 91 9.90 5.35 -5.52
N ARG A 92 11.15 5.36 -5.05
CA ARG A 92 12.31 5.70 -5.86
C ARG A 92 13.30 4.55 -5.98
N GLY A 93 12.93 3.38 -5.52
CA GLY A 93 13.73 2.18 -5.60
C GLY A 93 12.89 0.97 -5.27
N PRO A 94 13.47 -0.24 -5.35
CA PRO A 94 12.69 -1.46 -5.19
C PRO A 94 12.03 -1.55 -3.82
N LEU A 95 10.82 -2.08 -3.81
CA LEU A 95 10.01 -2.27 -2.61
C LEU A 95 9.09 -3.45 -2.81
N SER A 96 9.21 -4.44 -1.94
CA SER A 96 8.25 -5.54 -1.85
C SER A 96 7.46 -5.37 -0.56
N PHE A 97 6.15 -5.39 -0.65
CA PHE A 97 5.30 -5.13 0.50
C PHE A 97 4.01 -5.94 0.44
N VAL A 98 3.43 -6.13 1.60
CA VAL A 98 2.16 -6.84 1.76
C VAL A 98 1.17 -5.87 2.38
N HIS A 99 -0.04 -5.86 1.83
CA HIS A 99 -1.15 -5.11 2.39
C HIS A 99 -2.21 -6.07 2.92
N LEU A 100 -2.69 -5.78 4.11
CA LEU A 100 -3.90 -6.37 4.66
C LEU A 100 -4.99 -5.31 4.63
N TYR A 101 -6.05 -5.56 3.89
CA TYR A 101 -7.20 -4.67 3.78
C TYR A 101 -8.33 -5.20 4.64
N PHE A 102 -8.97 -4.31 5.41
CA PHE A 102 -10.08 -4.74 6.25
C PHE A 102 -11.02 -3.57 6.53
N THR A 103 -12.25 -3.89 6.77
CA THR A 103 -13.31 -2.90 7.05
C THR A 103 -13.59 -2.70 8.54
#